data_bf9b5f844136d9dd680ee09750a9391f
#
_entry.id   bf9b5f844136d9dd680ee09750a9391f
#
_cell.length_a   1.000
_cell.length_b   1.000
_cell.length_c   1.000
_cell.angle_alpha   90.00
_cell.angle_beta   90.00
_cell.angle_gamma   90.00
#
_symmetry.space_group_name_H-M   'P 1'
#
loop_
_entity.id
_entity.type
_entity.pdbx_description
1 polymer ?
#
loop_
_entity_poly.entity_id
_entity_poly.type
_entity_poly.pdbx_seq_one_letter_code
_entity_poly.pdbx_strand_id
1 'polypeptide(L)'
;MDKKVWRYGCLFCRTGAEATIAGYINQTITDVESVAPTRTRRKTVASKAIEDQVQLLPGYIFFRTESDEPLPQLTRITNVLKLLEYDNLSWDLTGGDREFTEFLFDNDLLQPPHVTFIDGKLHFEDGFLYGHDDAVLRVNRRKKTAEVRLEIDRLAFWIGYIEQ
;
A
#
# COMPACT_ATOMS: atom_id res chain seq x y z
N MET A 1 5.42 -28.00 -11.56
CA MET A 1 5.98 -26.68 -11.20
C MET A 1 5.43 -26.26 -9.86
N ASP A 2 6.33 -25.98 -8.95
CA ASP A 2 5.93 -25.56 -7.62
C ASP A 2 5.41 -24.14 -7.65
N LYS A 3 4.22 -23.95 -7.07
CA LYS A 3 3.67 -22.61 -6.89
C LYS A 3 4.53 -21.85 -5.88
N LYS A 4 4.94 -20.64 -6.21
CA LYS A 4 5.60 -19.77 -5.24
C LYS A 4 4.63 -19.45 -4.11
N VAL A 5 5.08 -19.65 -2.88
CA VAL A 5 4.32 -19.29 -1.68
C VAL A 5 4.91 -17.97 -1.16
N TRP A 6 4.23 -16.90 -1.48
CA TRP A 6 4.69 -15.57 -1.10
C TRP A 6 4.29 -15.23 0.34
N ARG A 7 5.21 -14.60 1.04
CA ARG A 7 4.95 -13.90 2.30
C ARG A 7 5.13 -12.43 2.05
N TYR A 8 4.37 -11.61 2.71
CA TYR A 8 4.30 -10.17 2.46
C TYR A 8 4.72 -9.41 3.70
N GLY A 9 5.48 -8.32 3.52
CA GLY A 9 5.93 -7.50 4.62
C GLY A 9 5.94 -6.03 4.27
N CYS A 10 6.24 -5.20 5.26
CA CYS A 10 6.30 -3.76 5.09
C CYS A 10 7.53 -3.18 5.77
N LEU A 11 8.25 -2.32 5.06
CA LEU A 11 9.40 -1.60 5.57
C LEU A 11 9.03 -0.15 5.83
N PHE A 12 9.52 0.40 6.94
CA PHE A 12 9.48 1.83 7.22
C PHE A 12 10.81 2.44 6.81
N CYS A 13 10.76 3.55 6.08
CA CYS A 13 11.96 4.20 5.56
C CYS A 13 11.83 5.72 5.64
N ARG A 14 12.90 6.43 5.33
CA ARG A 14 12.87 7.88 5.24
C ARG A 14 11.98 8.33 4.10
N THR A 15 11.09 9.27 4.38
CA THR A 15 10.21 9.87 3.36
C THR A 15 11.06 10.49 2.24
N GLY A 16 10.69 10.17 1.02
CA GLY A 16 11.43 10.60 -0.17
C GLY A 16 12.37 9.54 -0.73
N ALA A 17 12.68 8.48 0.04
CA ALA A 17 13.58 7.41 -0.38
C ALA A 17 12.85 6.17 -0.92
N GLU A 18 11.53 6.17 -0.90
CA GLU A 18 10.71 4.98 -1.19
C GLU A 18 11.02 4.36 -2.55
N ALA A 19 10.94 5.15 -3.61
CA ALA A 19 11.16 4.64 -4.96
C ALA A 19 12.60 4.15 -5.18
N THR A 20 13.57 4.86 -4.61
CA THR A 20 14.98 4.49 -4.71
C THR A 20 15.24 3.15 -4.01
N ILE A 21 14.68 2.97 -2.82
CA ILE A 21 14.84 1.72 -2.06
C ILE A 21 14.14 0.56 -2.79
N ALA A 22 12.91 0.77 -3.24
CA ALA A 22 12.18 -0.27 -3.96
C ALA A 22 12.92 -0.69 -5.23
N GLY A 23 13.44 0.27 -5.99
CA GLY A 23 14.25 -0.01 -7.18
C GLY A 23 15.51 -0.80 -6.85
N TYR A 24 16.19 -0.44 -5.77
CA TYR A 24 17.39 -1.15 -5.31
C TYR A 24 17.06 -2.61 -4.96
N ILE A 25 15.99 -2.82 -4.20
CA ILE A 25 15.57 -4.18 -3.82
C ILE A 25 15.31 -5.02 -5.07
N ASN A 26 14.52 -4.49 -6.00
CA ASN A 26 14.11 -5.24 -7.19
C ASN A 26 15.28 -5.57 -8.13
N GLN A 27 16.31 -4.73 -8.13
CA GLN A 27 17.49 -4.94 -8.99
C GLN A 27 18.59 -5.76 -8.33
N THR A 28 18.70 -5.72 -7.01
CA THR A 28 19.89 -6.19 -6.31
C THR A 28 19.63 -7.40 -5.42
N ILE A 29 18.47 -7.48 -4.77
CA ILE A 29 18.21 -8.55 -3.79
C ILE A 29 17.42 -9.67 -4.47
N THR A 30 18.04 -10.85 -4.52
CA THR A 30 17.42 -12.05 -5.11
C THR A 30 16.26 -12.53 -4.24
N ASP A 31 15.21 -13.02 -4.90
CA ASP A 31 14.02 -13.63 -4.27
C ASP A 31 13.15 -12.66 -3.47
N VAL A 32 13.30 -11.36 -3.70
CA VAL A 32 12.44 -10.34 -3.12
C VAL A 32 11.92 -9.44 -4.23
N GLU A 33 10.63 -9.15 -4.16
CA GLU A 33 10.01 -8.13 -4.98
C GLU A 33 9.44 -7.06 -4.06
N SER A 34 9.52 -5.80 -4.46
CA SER A 34 9.02 -4.69 -3.64
C SER A 34 8.26 -3.67 -4.48
N VAL A 35 7.40 -2.91 -3.79
CA VAL A 35 6.62 -1.85 -4.40
C VAL A 35 6.47 -0.69 -3.39
N ALA A 36 6.68 0.53 -3.89
CA ALA A 36 6.33 1.75 -3.17
C ALA A 36 5.06 2.30 -3.83
N PRO A 37 3.87 2.05 -3.25
CA PRO A 37 2.63 2.36 -3.95
C PRO A 37 2.45 3.85 -4.16
N THR A 38 1.98 4.23 -5.35
CA THR A 38 1.74 5.62 -5.70
C THR A 38 0.28 5.83 -6.07
N ARG A 39 -0.15 7.08 -6.01
CA ARG A 39 -1.45 7.51 -6.51
C ARG A 39 -1.27 8.70 -7.44
N THR A 40 -2.21 8.86 -8.35
CA THR A 40 -2.25 10.04 -9.20
C THR A 40 -2.83 11.21 -8.43
N ARG A 41 -2.14 12.34 -8.48
CA ARG A 41 -2.61 13.59 -7.92
C ARG A 41 -2.80 14.62 -9.03
N ARG A 42 -3.96 15.26 -9.03
CA ARG A 42 -4.23 16.38 -9.93
C ARG A 42 -3.92 17.70 -9.21
N LYS A 43 -3.23 18.58 -9.90
CA LYS A 43 -2.97 19.93 -9.38
C LYS A 43 -3.01 20.94 -10.52
N THR A 44 -3.20 22.22 -10.16
CA THR A 44 -3.19 23.32 -11.12
C THR A 44 -1.89 24.10 -10.94
N VAL A 45 -1.13 24.24 -12.03
CA VAL A 45 0.11 25.01 -12.07
C VAL A 45 0.01 25.98 -13.26
N ALA A 46 0.13 27.28 -12.98
CA ALA A 46 0.02 28.34 -14.00
C ALA A 46 -1.26 28.19 -14.84
N SER A 47 -2.39 27.94 -14.19
CA SER A 47 -3.72 27.76 -14.78
C SER A 47 -3.86 26.50 -15.65
N LYS A 48 -2.88 25.61 -15.62
CA LYS A 48 -2.96 24.32 -16.34
C LYS A 48 -3.17 23.20 -15.34
N ALA A 49 -4.12 22.29 -15.66
CA ALA A 49 -4.30 21.07 -14.90
C ALA A 49 -3.19 20.10 -15.29
N ILE A 50 -2.44 19.62 -14.30
CA ILE A 50 -1.40 18.61 -14.51
C ILE A 50 -1.62 17.45 -13.54
N GLU A 51 -1.16 16.27 -13.96
CA GLU A 51 -1.19 15.08 -13.13
C GLU A 51 0.24 14.66 -12.79
N ASP A 52 0.48 14.29 -11.53
CA ASP A 52 1.74 13.71 -11.11
C ASP A 52 1.48 12.48 -10.23
N GLN A 53 2.53 11.69 -10.02
CA GLN A 53 2.48 10.53 -9.15
C GLN A 53 3.08 10.90 -7.80
N VAL A 54 2.37 10.59 -6.73
CA VAL A 54 2.85 10.80 -5.36
C VAL A 54 2.76 9.51 -4.58
N GLN A 55 3.59 9.37 -3.56
CA GLN A 55 3.55 8.19 -2.70
C GLN A 55 2.19 8.11 -1.99
N LEU A 56 1.54 6.96 -2.09
CA LEU A 56 0.29 6.70 -1.39
C LEU A 56 0.51 6.68 0.12
N LEU A 57 1.61 6.07 0.55
CA LEU A 57 1.99 5.90 1.94
C LEU A 57 3.44 6.36 2.12
N PRO A 58 3.67 7.69 2.29
CA PRO A 58 5.04 8.19 2.46
C PRO A 58 5.76 7.51 3.63
N GLY A 59 6.95 6.99 3.36
CA GLY A 59 7.76 6.30 4.34
C GLY A 59 7.58 4.79 4.38
N TYR A 60 6.76 4.20 3.50
CA TYR A 60 6.44 2.77 3.55
C TYR A 60 6.66 2.11 2.20
N ILE A 61 7.24 0.90 2.26
CA ILE A 61 7.50 0.05 1.11
C ILE A 61 6.99 -1.34 1.44
N PHE A 62 6.23 -1.93 0.53
CA PHE A 62 5.75 -3.30 0.67
C PHE A 62 6.63 -4.24 -0.12
N PHE A 63 6.84 -5.43 0.40
CA PHE A 63 7.65 -6.44 -0.28
C PHE A 63 7.02 -7.82 -0.15
N ARG A 64 7.46 -8.73 -1.01
CA ARG A 64 7.12 -10.14 -0.89
C ARG A 64 8.38 -11.00 -1.08
N THR A 65 8.42 -12.11 -0.37
CA THR A 65 9.52 -13.07 -0.39
C THR A 65 9.01 -14.47 -0.06
N GLU A 66 9.74 -15.48 -0.49
CA GLU A 66 9.39 -16.86 -0.16
C GLU A 66 10.00 -17.33 1.16
N SER A 67 11.03 -16.63 1.67
CA SER A 67 11.76 -17.05 2.87
C SER A 67 12.22 -15.85 3.71
N ASP A 68 12.71 -16.14 4.92
CA ASP A 68 13.26 -15.12 5.81
C ASP A 68 14.71 -14.74 5.47
N GLU A 69 15.37 -15.45 4.56
CA GLU A 69 16.79 -15.25 4.28
C GLU A 69 17.16 -13.82 3.88
N PRO A 70 16.38 -13.12 3.02
CA PRO A 70 16.76 -11.77 2.61
C PRO A 70 16.45 -10.68 3.65
N LEU A 71 15.71 -10.97 4.73
CA LEU A 71 15.31 -9.94 5.69
C LEU A 71 16.47 -9.14 6.27
N PRO A 72 17.60 -9.75 6.69
CA PRO A 72 18.73 -8.95 7.20
C PRO A 72 19.30 -7.99 6.16
N GLN A 73 19.27 -8.35 4.87
CA GLN A 73 19.72 -7.46 3.80
C GLN A 73 18.77 -6.25 3.66
N LEU A 74 17.45 -6.51 3.75
CA LEU A 74 16.44 -5.46 3.63
C LEU A 74 16.60 -4.41 4.72
N THR A 75 16.81 -4.83 5.95
CA THR A 75 16.93 -3.91 7.09
C THR A 75 18.22 -3.12 7.11
N ARG A 76 19.23 -3.53 6.33
CA ARG A 76 20.53 -2.84 6.23
C ARG A 76 20.60 -1.85 5.07
N ILE A 77 19.58 -1.77 4.24
CA ILE A 77 19.57 -0.82 3.13
C ILE A 77 19.58 0.62 3.69
N THR A 78 20.40 1.48 3.10
CA THR A 78 20.45 2.89 3.48
C THR A 78 19.06 3.51 3.43
N ASN A 79 18.69 4.25 4.48
CA ASN A 79 17.39 4.91 4.66
C ASN A 79 16.22 3.99 5.03
N VAL A 80 16.42 2.68 5.09
CA VAL A 80 15.45 1.79 5.74
C VAL A 80 15.63 1.91 7.24
N LEU A 81 14.56 2.22 7.95
CA LEU A 81 14.58 2.47 9.39
C LEU A 81 14.19 1.23 10.18
N LYS A 82 13.22 0.46 9.71
CA LYS A 82 12.85 -0.80 10.37
C LYS A 82 11.93 -1.66 9.50
N LEU A 83 11.92 -2.94 9.81
CA LEU A 83 10.91 -3.89 9.33
C LEU A 83 9.72 -3.80 10.30
N LEU A 84 8.52 -3.55 9.76
CA LEU A 84 7.34 -3.45 10.61
C LEU A 84 6.89 -4.82 11.10
N GLU A 85 6.41 -4.85 12.34
CA GLU A 85 5.93 -6.06 12.99
C GLU A 85 4.62 -5.78 13.72
N TYR A 86 3.79 -6.81 13.82
CA TYR A 86 2.61 -6.77 14.69
C TYR A 86 3.05 -6.89 16.17
N ASP A 87 2.11 -6.71 17.08
CA ASP A 87 2.38 -6.81 18.53
C ASP A 87 2.97 -8.16 18.94
N ASN A 88 2.69 -9.23 18.17
CA ASN A 88 3.25 -10.57 18.39
C ASN A 88 4.64 -10.76 17.78
N LEU A 89 5.28 -9.69 17.32
CA LEU A 89 6.59 -9.67 16.68
C LEU A 89 6.66 -10.38 15.32
N SER A 90 5.51 -10.67 14.71
CA SER A 90 5.46 -11.22 13.35
C SER A 90 5.50 -10.09 12.32
N TRP A 91 6.38 -10.23 11.33
CA TRP A 91 6.45 -9.30 10.20
C TRP A 91 5.54 -9.69 9.04
N ASP A 92 5.14 -10.96 8.98
CA ASP A 92 4.32 -11.50 7.89
C ASP A 92 2.91 -10.92 7.97
N LEU A 93 2.53 -10.18 6.94
CA LEU A 93 1.24 -9.49 6.92
C LEU A 93 0.09 -10.49 6.82
N THR A 94 -0.98 -10.23 7.57
CA THR A 94 -2.14 -11.10 7.65
C THR A 94 -3.44 -10.33 7.37
N GLY A 95 -4.50 -11.06 7.09
CA GLY A 95 -5.83 -10.49 6.90
C GLY A 95 -5.90 -9.42 5.81
N GLY A 96 -6.53 -8.31 6.11
CA GLY A 96 -6.70 -7.20 5.17
C GLY A 96 -5.39 -6.59 4.71
N ASP A 97 -4.36 -6.56 5.59
CA ASP A 97 -3.03 -6.05 5.23
C ASP A 97 -2.40 -6.91 4.13
N ARG A 98 -2.52 -8.23 4.26
CA ARG A 98 -2.02 -9.15 3.26
C ARG A 98 -2.78 -9.00 1.94
N GLU A 99 -4.10 -8.94 2.00
CA GLU A 99 -4.94 -8.77 0.79
C GLU A 99 -4.62 -7.47 0.06
N PHE A 100 -4.42 -6.39 0.80
CA PHE A 100 -4.01 -5.12 0.24
C PHE A 100 -2.67 -5.23 -0.50
N THR A 101 -1.71 -5.90 0.13
CA THR A 101 -0.37 -6.04 -0.45
C THR A 101 -0.38 -6.97 -1.66
N GLU A 102 -1.14 -8.06 -1.61
CA GLU A 102 -1.34 -8.92 -2.79
C GLU A 102 -1.90 -8.12 -3.96
N PHE A 103 -2.88 -7.25 -3.68
CA PHE A 103 -3.47 -6.39 -4.70
C PHE A 103 -2.43 -5.47 -5.33
N LEU A 104 -1.52 -4.89 -4.53
CA LEU A 104 -0.46 -4.03 -5.03
C LEU A 104 0.46 -4.74 -6.04
N PHE A 105 0.75 -6.01 -5.81
CA PHE A 105 1.61 -6.79 -6.70
C PHE A 105 0.89 -7.32 -7.93
N ASP A 106 -0.42 -7.51 -7.84
CA ASP A 106 -1.23 -8.03 -8.94
C ASP A 106 -1.72 -6.92 -9.88
N ASN A 107 -1.60 -5.65 -9.48
CA ASN A 107 -2.14 -4.51 -10.23
C ASN A 107 -1.09 -3.41 -10.31
N ASP A 108 -0.78 -2.98 -11.53
CA ASP A 108 0.24 -1.94 -11.78
C ASP A 108 -0.18 -0.56 -11.25
N LEU A 109 -1.48 -0.28 -11.24
CA LEU A 109 -2.02 0.99 -10.78
C LEU A 109 -3.19 0.75 -9.83
N LEU A 110 -3.22 1.53 -8.75
CA LEU A 110 -4.38 1.54 -7.87
C LEU A 110 -5.49 2.33 -8.53
N GLN A 111 -6.53 1.62 -9.00
CA GLN A 111 -7.72 2.25 -9.52
C GLN A 111 -8.66 2.59 -8.38
N PRO A 112 -9.37 3.73 -8.45
CA PRO A 112 -10.38 4.04 -7.45
C PRO A 112 -11.46 2.97 -7.40
N PRO A 113 -11.79 2.42 -6.22
CA PRO A 113 -12.87 1.45 -6.12
C PRO A 113 -14.22 2.10 -6.34
N HIS A 114 -15.19 1.30 -6.82
CA HIS A 114 -16.59 1.71 -6.88
C HIS A 114 -17.23 1.46 -5.52
N VAL A 115 -18.05 2.42 -5.08
CA VAL A 115 -18.73 2.32 -3.79
C VAL A 115 -20.22 2.63 -3.94
N THR A 116 -21.01 2.10 -2.99
CA THR A 116 -22.40 2.50 -2.76
C THR A 116 -22.57 2.93 -1.32
N PHE A 117 -23.58 3.74 -1.06
CA PHE A 117 -23.94 4.14 0.30
C PHE A 117 -25.25 3.50 0.68
N ILE A 118 -25.26 2.73 1.77
CA ILE A 118 -26.44 2.08 2.32
C ILE A 118 -26.61 2.58 3.74
N ASP A 119 -27.75 3.22 4.02
CA ASP A 119 -28.03 3.83 5.32
C ASP A 119 -26.91 4.79 5.78
N GLY A 120 -26.36 5.55 4.83
CA GLY A 120 -25.30 6.52 5.09
C GLY A 120 -23.90 5.92 5.25
N LYS A 121 -23.75 4.60 5.13
CA LYS A 121 -22.48 3.91 5.26
C LYS A 121 -21.91 3.53 3.89
N LEU A 122 -20.60 3.71 3.73
CA LEU A 122 -19.89 3.36 2.50
C LEU A 122 -19.68 1.85 2.42
N HIS A 123 -19.99 1.28 1.26
CA HIS A 123 -19.73 -0.11 0.93
C HIS A 123 -18.88 -0.20 -0.33
N PHE A 124 -17.81 -0.97 -0.28
CA PHE A 124 -16.95 -1.21 -1.44
C PHE A 124 -17.58 -2.29 -2.31
N GLU A 125 -17.78 -1.96 -3.58
CA GLU A 125 -18.33 -2.89 -4.57
C GLU A 125 -17.24 -3.67 -5.32
N ASP A 126 -16.03 -3.14 -5.35
CA ASP A 126 -14.88 -3.77 -5.99
C ASP A 126 -13.57 -3.24 -5.39
N GLY A 127 -12.46 -3.64 -5.99
CA GLY A 127 -11.13 -3.15 -5.62
C GLY A 127 -10.52 -3.85 -4.42
N PHE A 128 -9.42 -3.30 -3.95
CA PHE A 128 -8.62 -3.91 -2.89
C PHE A 128 -9.26 -3.89 -1.51
N LEU A 129 -10.34 -3.11 -1.35
CA LEU A 129 -11.07 -3.03 -0.08
C LEU A 129 -12.42 -3.76 -0.13
N TYR A 130 -12.69 -4.48 -1.20
CA TYR A 130 -13.93 -5.26 -1.28
C TYR A 130 -14.00 -6.25 -0.10
N GLY A 131 -15.10 -6.17 0.64
CA GLY A 131 -15.27 -6.98 1.86
C GLY A 131 -14.63 -6.40 3.11
N HIS A 132 -14.02 -5.20 3.01
CA HIS A 132 -13.32 -4.55 4.12
C HIS A 132 -13.90 -3.16 4.43
N ASP A 133 -15.23 -3.06 4.49
CA ASP A 133 -15.89 -1.78 4.79
C ASP A 133 -15.51 -1.25 6.18
N ASP A 134 -15.13 -2.14 7.09
CA ASP A 134 -14.68 -1.80 8.43
C ASP A 134 -13.33 -1.08 8.47
N ALA A 135 -12.57 -1.11 7.37
CA ALA A 135 -11.31 -0.37 7.27
C ALA A 135 -11.51 1.14 7.13
N VAL A 136 -12.73 1.58 6.82
CA VAL A 136 -13.02 3.00 6.61
C VAL A 136 -13.09 3.73 7.94
N LEU A 137 -12.28 4.78 8.09
CA LEU A 137 -12.27 5.65 9.27
C LEU A 137 -13.15 6.89 9.08
N ARG A 138 -13.03 7.53 7.93
CA ARG A 138 -13.75 8.76 7.60
C ARG A 138 -14.05 8.82 6.12
N VAL A 139 -15.12 9.53 5.77
CA VAL A 139 -15.54 9.72 4.38
C VAL A 139 -15.73 11.21 4.13
N ASN A 140 -15.18 11.70 3.02
CA ASN A 140 -15.45 13.05 2.52
C ASN A 140 -16.23 12.92 1.20
N ARG A 141 -17.56 12.99 1.29
CA ARG A 141 -18.43 12.78 0.12
C ARG A 141 -18.29 13.89 -0.91
N ARG A 142 -17.96 15.08 -0.49
CA ARG A 142 -17.76 16.21 -1.41
C ARG A 142 -16.56 15.98 -2.32
N LYS A 143 -15.46 15.50 -1.74
CA LYS A 143 -14.23 15.21 -2.49
C LYS A 143 -14.21 13.79 -3.05
N LYS A 144 -15.17 12.97 -2.71
CA LYS A 144 -15.22 11.54 -3.06
C LYS A 144 -13.94 10.82 -2.65
N THR A 145 -13.59 10.99 -1.38
CA THR A 145 -12.43 10.34 -0.77
C THR A 145 -12.83 9.68 0.53
N ALA A 146 -12.08 8.66 0.90
CA ALA A 146 -12.26 7.95 2.17
C ALA A 146 -10.88 7.70 2.79
N GLU A 147 -10.81 7.89 4.12
CA GLU A 147 -9.63 7.50 4.87
C GLU A 147 -9.81 6.06 5.32
N VAL A 148 -8.83 5.22 5.00
CA VAL A 148 -8.84 3.80 5.33
C VAL A 148 -7.61 3.48 6.15
N ARG A 149 -7.68 2.38 6.91
CA ARG A 149 -6.60 1.97 7.81
C ARG A 149 -6.23 0.52 7.60
N LEU A 150 -4.92 0.27 7.56
CA LEU A 150 -4.36 -1.06 7.69
C LEU A 150 -4.07 -1.34 9.17
N GLU A 151 -4.03 -2.61 9.55
CA GLU A 151 -3.72 -2.98 10.93
C GLU A 151 -2.23 -2.84 11.26
N ILE A 152 -1.35 -3.14 10.28
CA ILE A 152 0.09 -3.00 10.51
C ILE A 152 0.43 -1.53 10.78
N ASP A 153 1.06 -1.26 11.91
CA ASP A 153 1.47 0.08 12.35
C ASP A 153 0.33 1.11 12.32
N ARG A 154 -0.92 0.66 12.27
CA ARG A 154 -2.14 1.49 12.16
C ARG A 154 -2.05 2.52 11.04
N LEU A 155 -1.52 2.09 9.90
CA LEU A 155 -1.34 2.97 8.75
C LEU A 155 -2.68 3.45 8.22
N ALA A 156 -2.87 4.76 8.16
CA ALA A 156 -4.08 5.37 7.60
C ALA A 156 -3.71 6.21 6.38
N PHE A 157 -4.55 6.16 5.36
CA PHE A 157 -4.33 6.91 4.14
C PHE A 157 -5.64 7.20 3.44
N TRP A 158 -5.65 8.24 2.60
CA TRP A 158 -6.83 8.65 1.86
C TRP A 158 -6.82 8.05 0.45
N ILE A 159 -7.96 7.53 0.03
CA ILE A 159 -8.17 7.03 -1.32
C ILE A 159 -9.34 7.76 -1.97
N GLY A 160 -9.29 7.88 -3.30
CA GLY A 160 -10.45 8.31 -4.07
C GLY A 160 -11.37 7.12 -4.31
N TYR A 161 -12.67 7.39 -4.54
CA TYR A 161 -13.64 6.37 -4.91
C TYR A 161 -14.58 6.91 -5.98
N ILE A 162 -15.27 5.98 -6.64
CA ILE A 162 -16.30 6.29 -7.63
C ILE A 162 -17.64 5.84 -7.05
N GLU A 163 -18.53 6.79 -6.82
CA GLU A 163 -19.87 6.50 -6.30
C GLU A 163 -20.77 6.03 -7.44
N GLN A 164 -21.41 4.90 -7.21
CA GLN A 164 -22.41 4.35 -8.13
C GLN A 164 -23.81 4.88 -7.83
#